data_b92417f27bccc06a3afaa8af4238cf27
#
_entry.id   b92417f27bccc06a3afaa8af4238cf27
#
_cell.length_a   1.000
_cell.length_b   1.000
_cell.length_c   1.000
_cell.angle_alpha   90.00
_cell.angle_beta   90.00
_cell.angle_gamma   90.00
#
_symmetry.space_group_name_H-M   'P 1'
#
loop_
_entity.id
_entity.type
_entity.pdbx_description
1 polymer ?
#
loop_
_entity_poly.entity_id
_entity_poly.type
_entity_poly.pdbx_seq_one_letter_code
_entity_poly.pdbx_strand_id
1 'polypeptide(L)'
;MAQLLLLSKVPPVRPMKLALSLLRKESAEIPAVARRNGQTLPQLPEDAVIETALVLRDGADETPAVRVPEALADVLREVDSANRLAAKAAEGDREALREYVETDPALGGLDRLYCLEVVNALIRMYEDVLTHIT
;
A
#
# COMPACT_ATOMS: atom_id res chain seq x y z
N MET A 1 23.36 7.29 -4.22
CA MET A 1 22.96 7.73 -5.58
C MET A 1 22.62 6.58 -6.54
N ALA A 2 23.02 5.33 -6.30
CA ALA A 2 22.73 4.20 -7.20
C ALA A 2 21.31 3.60 -7.08
N GLN A 3 20.62 3.76 -5.96
CA GLN A 3 19.27 3.19 -5.74
C GLN A 3 18.12 3.94 -6.43
N LEU A 4 18.29 5.24 -6.68
CA LEU A 4 17.27 6.02 -7.42
C LEU A 4 17.21 5.68 -8.91
N LEU A 5 18.28 5.14 -9.47
CA LEU A 5 18.34 4.76 -10.89
C LEU A 5 17.64 3.42 -11.20
N LEU A 6 17.40 2.58 -10.20
CA LEU A 6 16.65 1.31 -10.37
C LEU A 6 15.15 1.53 -10.48
N LEU A 7 14.60 2.53 -9.80
CA LEU A 7 13.18 2.90 -9.89
C LEU A 7 12.78 3.50 -11.25
N SER A 8 13.73 4.05 -12.00
CA SER A 8 13.47 4.61 -13.32
C SER A 8 13.32 3.56 -14.44
N LYS A 9 13.62 2.29 -14.15
CA LYS A 9 13.54 1.19 -15.13
C LYS A 9 12.28 0.38 -15.07
N VAL A 10 11.43 0.59 -14.06
CA VAL A 10 10.08 0.01 -14.08
C VAL A 10 9.26 0.83 -15.08
N PRO A 11 8.85 0.26 -16.21
CA PRO A 11 8.01 1.00 -17.14
C PRO A 11 6.75 1.43 -16.38
N PRO A 12 6.33 2.71 -16.48
CA PRO A 12 5.12 3.15 -15.81
C PRO A 12 4.00 2.21 -16.24
N VAL A 13 3.33 1.60 -15.25
CA VAL A 13 2.12 0.81 -15.51
C VAL A 13 1.19 1.76 -16.24
N ARG A 14 0.95 1.48 -17.52
CA ARG A 14 0.08 2.34 -18.32
C ARG A 14 -1.36 1.97 -17.98
N PRO A 15 -2.09 2.78 -17.21
CA PRO A 15 -3.49 2.50 -16.84
C PRO A 15 -4.34 2.16 -18.05
N MET A 16 -4.01 2.77 -19.20
CA MET A 16 -4.65 2.52 -20.48
C MET A 16 -4.44 1.07 -20.97
N LYS A 17 -3.24 0.49 -20.76
CA LYS A 17 -2.98 -0.90 -21.15
C LYS A 17 -3.85 -1.85 -20.36
N LEU A 18 -3.94 -1.65 -19.04
CA LEU A 18 -4.81 -2.45 -18.16
C LEU A 18 -6.28 -2.33 -18.61
N ALA A 19 -6.77 -1.11 -18.78
CA ALA A 19 -8.14 -0.84 -19.20
C ALA A 19 -8.47 -1.50 -20.53
N LEU A 20 -7.59 -1.39 -21.53
CA LEU A 20 -7.77 -1.99 -22.84
C LEU A 20 -7.74 -3.52 -22.78
N SER A 21 -6.83 -4.13 -22.00
CA SER A 21 -6.77 -5.59 -21.87
C SER A 21 -8.04 -6.14 -21.21
N LEU A 22 -8.58 -5.46 -20.18
CA LEU A 22 -9.84 -5.84 -19.57
C LEU A 22 -11.04 -5.71 -20.54
N LEU A 23 -11.14 -4.57 -21.24
CA LEU A 23 -12.24 -4.30 -22.16
C LEU A 23 -12.24 -5.24 -23.37
N ARG A 24 -11.06 -5.60 -23.88
CA ARG A 24 -10.89 -6.48 -25.03
C ARG A 24 -10.84 -7.95 -24.69
N LYS A 25 -10.87 -8.28 -23.38
CA LYS A 25 -10.69 -9.64 -22.86
C LYS A 25 -9.39 -10.28 -23.36
N GLU A 26 -8.33 -9.49 -23.42
CA GLU A 26 -7.01 -9.95 -23.85
C GLU A 26 -6.23 -10.56 -22.67
N SER A 27 -5.40 -11.55 -22.97
CA SER A 27 -4.43 -12.05 -21.99
C SER A 27 -3.28 -11.05 -21.86
N ALA A 28 -2.93 -10.70 -20.62
CA ALA A 28 -1.85 -9.75 -20.32
C ALA A 28 -1.23 -10.04 -18.97
N GLU A 29 0.04 -9.71 -18.84
CA GLU A 29 0.74 -9.63 -17.56
C GLU A 29 1.12 -8.17 -17.28
N ILE A 30 0.73 -7.68 -16.12
CA ILE A 30 0.98 -6.31 -15.67
C ILE A 30 1.84 -6.40 -14.42
N PRO A 31 3.08 -5.91 -14.45
CA PRO A 31 4.10 -6.26 -13.47
C PRO A 31 3.84 -5.72 -12.05
N ALA A 32 3.07 -4.64 -11.92
CA ALA A 32 2.76 -4.08 -10.61
C ALA A 32 1.38 -3.39 -10.64
N VAL A 33 0.48 -3.86 -9.81
CA VAL A 33 -0.87 -3.29 -9.61
C VAL A 33 -1.19 -3.31 -8.11
N ALA A 34 -1.58 -2.17 -7.57
CA ALA A 34 -2.17 -2.12 -6.24
C ALA A 34 -3.61 -2.65 -6.30
N ARG A 35 -3.90 -3.66 -5.51
CA ARG A 35 -5.20 -4.35 -5.52
C ARG A 35 -5.51 -4.96 -4.15
N ARG A 36 -6.75 -5.34 -3.93
CA ARG A 36 -7.09 -6.18 -2.78
C ARG A 36 -6.42 -7.54 -2.92
N ASN A 37 -5.94 -8.06 -1.79
CA ASN A 37 -5.26 -9.35 -1.73
C ASN A 37 -6.14 -10.49 -2.26
N GLY A 38 -7.40 -10.57 -1.83
CA GLY A 38 -8.21 -11.74 -2.08
C GLY A 38 -7.50 -12.99 -1.54
N GLN A 39 -7.06 -13.85 -2.44
CA GLN A 39 -6.32 -15.07 -2.11
C GLN A 39 -4.89 -15.09 -2.68
N THR A 40 -4.39 -13.97 -3.19
CA THR A 40 -3.05 -13.89 -3.82
C THR A 40 -1.95 -14.21 -2.81
N LEU A 41 -2.05 -13.68 -1.59
CA LEU A 41 -1.20 -14.02 -0.44
C LEU A 41 -2.08 -14.60 0.67
N PRO A 42 -2.25 -15.94 0.76
CA PRO A 42 -3.19 -16.55 1.70
C PRO A 42 -2.88 -16.30 3.18
N GLN A 43 -1.68 -15.81 3.47
CA GLN A 43 -1.20 -15.47 4.82
C GLN A 43 -1.62 -14.06 5.28
N LEU A 44 -2.19 -13.25 4.38
CA LEU A 44 -2.70 -11.92 4.67
C LEU A 44 -4.23 -11.87 4.63
N PRO A 45 -4.87 -10.90 5.29
CA PRO A 45 -6.30 -10.67 5.15
C PRO A 45 -6.72 -10.49 3.70
N GLU A 46 -7.91 -10.96 3.33
CA GLU A 46 -8.42 -10.87 1.94
C GLU A 46 -8.60 -9.42 1.48
N ASP A 47 -8.89 -8.52 2.41
CA ASP A 47 -9.09 -7.09 2.17
C ASP A 47 -7.80 -6.27 2.26
N ALA A 48 -6.66 -6.87 2.62
CA ALA A 48 -5.37 -6.20 2.59
C ALA A 48 -5.08 -5.65 1.18
N VAL A 49 -4.50 -4.46 1.12
CA VAL A 49 -4.05 -3.88 -0.16
C VAL A 49 -2.61 -4.28 -0.40
N ILE A 50 -2.39 -4.97 -1.50
CA ILE A 50 -1.07 -5.44 -1.89
C ILE A 50 -0.68 -4.89 -3.26
N GLU A 51 0.61 -4.74 -3.50
CA GLU A 51 1.15 -4.48 -4.83
C GLU A 51 1.75 -5.78 -5.38
N THR A 52 1.23 -6.23 -6.50
CA THR A 52 1.63 -7.50 -7.12
C THR A 52 1.49 -7.45 -8.63
N ALA A 53 2.08 -8.42 -9.32
CA ALA A 53 1.77 -8.64 -10.72
C ALA A 53 0.30 -9.07 -10.86
N LEU A 54 -0.34 -8.60 -11.92
CA LEU A 54 -1.69 -9.04 -12.32
C LEU A 54 -1.56 -9.88 -13.60
N VAL A 55 -2.05 -11.10 -13.53
CA VAL A 55 -2.09 -12.02 -14.67
C VAL A 55 -3.52 -12.12 -15.16
N LEU A 56 -3.77 -11.60 -16.35
CA LEU A 56 -5.07 -11.71 -17.04
C LEU A 56 -5.03 -12.84 -18.06
N ARG A 57 -6.08 -13.65 -18.09
CA ARG A 57 -6.36 -14.62 -19.16
C ARG A 57 -7.78 -14.38 -19.66
N ASP A 58 -7.91 -14.05 -20.92
CA ASP A 58 -9.20 -13.75 -21.56
C ASP A 58 -10.01 -12.67 -20.79
N GLY A 59 -9.31 -11.73 -20.18
CA GLY A 59 -9.88 -10.66 -19.35
C GLY A 59 -10.25 -11.05 -17.92
N ALA A 60 -10.03 -12.30 -17.52
CA ALA A 60 -10.19 -12.74 -16.14
C ALA A 60 -8.87 -12.67 -15.37
N ASP A 61 -8.95 -12.37 -14.08
CA ASP A 61 -7.80 -12.40 -13.17
C ASP A 61 -7.47 -13.86 -12.82
N GLU A 62 -6.33 -14.33 -13.26
CA GLU A 62 -5.77 -15.65 -12.97
C GLU A 62 -4.41 -15.52 -12.24
N THR A 63 -4.25 -14.46 -11.48
CA THR A 63 -3.04 -14.27 -10.68
C THR A 63 -2.89 -15.43 -9.69
N PRO A 64 -1.79 -16.18 -9.76
CA PRO A 64 -1.61 -17.34 -8.88
C PRO A 64 -1.44 -16.92 -7.44
N ALA A 65 -1.94 -17.73 -6.52
CA ALA A 65 -1.65 -17.58 -5.10
C ALA A 65 -0.16 -17.88 -4.82
N VAL A 66 0.45 -17.04 -4.02
CA VAL A 66 1.85 -17.17 -3.64
C VAL A 66 1.95 -17.29 -2.12
N ARG A 67 2.71 -18.28 -1.64
CA ARG A 67 3.07 -18.37 -0.22
C ARG A 67 4.47 -17.81 -0.01
N VAL A 68 4.60 -16.95 0.98
CA VAL A 68 5.88 -16.40 1.41
C VAL A 68 6.36 -17.10 2.70
N PRO A 69 7.66 -17.05 3.04
CA PRO A 69 8.13 -17.49 4.34
C PRO A 69 7.39 -16.79 5.48
N GLU A 70 7.09 -17.50 6.59
CA GLU A 70 6.26 -16.97 7.66
C GLU A 70 6.83 -15.68 8.26
N ALA A 71 8.15 -15.60 8.44
CA ALA A 71 8.80 -14.38 8.92
C ALA A 71 8.54 -13.17 8.02
N LEU A 72 8.40 -13.36 6.70
CA LEU A 72 8.02 -12.30 5.79
C LEU A 72 6.51 -11.98 5.87
N ALA A 73 5.68 -13.02 6.05
CA ALA A 73 4.24 -12.83 6.25
C ALA A 73 3.95 -12.01 7.52
N ASP A 74 4.71 -12.22 8.60
CA ASP A 74 4.61 -11.43 9.83
C ASP A 74 4.88 -9.95 9.56
N VAL A 75 5.99 -9.63 8.88
CA VAL A 75 6.32 -8.25 8.50
C VAL A 75 5.24 -7.62 7.62
N LEU A 76 4.71 -8.38 6.66
CA LEU A 76 3.64 -7.88 5.78
C LEU A 76 2.34 -7.60 6.55
N ARG A 77 2.02 -8.41 7.58
CA ARG A 77 0.86 -8.15 8.46
C ARG A 77 1.05 -6.88 9.31
N GLU A 78 2.26 -6.65 9.82
CA GLU A 78 2.59 -5.42 10.54
C GLU A 78 2.43 -4.19 9.64
N VAL A 79 2.94 -4.26 8.40
CA VAL A 79 2.78 -3.18 7.40
C VAL A 79 1.31 -2.97 7.03
N ASP A 80 0.52 -4.03 6.82
CA ASP A 80 -0.92 -3.91 6.55
C ASP A 80 -1.65 -3.24 7.72
N SER A 81 -1.32 -3.61 8.96
CA SER A 81 -1.88 -2.98 10.16
C SER A 81 -1.56 -1.49 10.22
N ALA A 82 -0.31 -1.11 10.00
CA ALA A 82 0.11 0.28 9.97
C ALA A 82 -0.61 1.08 8.86
N ASN A 83 -0.73 0.50 7.66
CA ASN A 83 -1.46 1.13 6.55
C ASN A 83 -2.95 1.35 6.87
N ARG A 84 -3.60 0.42 7.59
CA ARG A 84 -4.99 0.58 8.05
C ARG A 84 -5.14 1.71 9.05
N LEU A 85 -4.19 1.84 9.98
CA LEU A 85 -4.16 2.94 10.93
C LEU A 85 -3.95 4.28 10.21
N ALA A 86 -3.01 4.33 9.26
CA ALA A 86 -2.79 5.52 8.44
C ALA A 86 -4.05 5.93 7.66
N ALA A 87 -4.79 4.97 7.10
CA ALA A 87 -6.05 5.24 6.40
C ALA A 87 -7.12 5.83 7.34
N LYS A 88 -7.31 5.26 8.53
CA LYS A 88 -8.22 5.81 9.55
C LYS A 88 -7.79 7.21 10.02
N ALA A 89 -6.50 7.40 10.23
CA ALA A 89 -5.95 8.70 10.59
C ALA A 89 -6.24 9.76 9.50
N ALA A 90 -6.14 9.38 8.22
CA ALA A 90 -6.49 10.25 7.09
C ALA A 90 -8.00 10.58 7.03
N GLU A 91 -8.85 9.76 7.63
CA GLU A 91 -10.29 10.01 7.80
C GLU A 91 -10.61 10.87 9.05
N GLY A 92 -9.59 11.29 9.80
CA GLY A 92 -9.72 12.17 10.98
C GLY A 92 -9.65 11.45 12.33
N ASP A 93 -9.39 10.15 12.36
CA ASP A 93 -9.22 9.38 13.60
C ASP A 93 -7.86 9.70 14.25
N ARG A 94 -7.89 10.55 15.29
CA ARG A 94 -6.67 10.98 16.01
C ARG A 94 -6.06 9.87 16.87
N GLU A 95 -6.86 8.91 17.30
CA GLU A 95 -6.35 7.78 18.07
C GLU A 95 -5.59 6.82 17.15
N ALA A 96 -6.14 6.53 15.98
CA ALA A 96 -5.46 5.78 14.93
C ALA A 96 -4.15 6.46 14.49
N LEU A 97 -4.10 7.80 14.46
CA LEU A 97 -2.87 8.53 14.17
C LEU A 97 -1.78 8.29 15.23
N ARG A 98 -2.14 8.31 16.51
CA ARG A 98 -1.20 8.03 17.60
C ARG A 98 -0.69 6.59 17.54
N GLU A 99 -1.62 5.65 17.37
CA GLU A 99 -1.30 4.23 17.28
C GLU A 99 -0.41 3.95 16.04
N TYR A 100 -0.70 4.60 14.90
CA TYR A 100 0.14 4.53 13.71
C TYR A 100 1.59 4.95 14.01
N VAL A 101 1.80 6.13 14.62
CA VAL A 101 3.15 6.62 14.98
C VAL A 101 3.85 5.67 15.96
N GLU A 102 3.09 4.97 16.81
CA GLU A 102 3.65 4.03 17.79
C GLU A 102 4.03 2.68 17.18
N THR A 103 3.33 2.24 16.13
CA THR A 103 3.40 0.86 15.64
C THR A 103 4.00 0.73 14.25
N ASP A 104 4.12 1.84 13.48
CA ASP A 104 4.70 1.78 12.13
C ASP A 104 6.17 1.33 12.17
N PRO A 105 6.51 0.18 11.57
CA PRO A 105 7.89 -0.30 11.54
C PRO A 105 8.87 0.68 10.89
N ALA A 106 8.40 1.52 9.96
CA ALA A 106 9.23 2.52 9.29
C ALA A 106 9.67 3.65 10.24
N LEU A 107 8.92 3.89 11.32
CA LEU A 107 9.24 4.88 12.35
C LEU A 107 10.01 4.27 13.53
N GLY A 108 10.27 2.97 13.49
CA GLY A 108 11.04 2.27 14.52
C GLY A 108 12.43 2.88 14.71
N GLY A 109 12.72 3.33 15.91
CA GLY A 109 14.00 3.98 16.25
C GLY A 109 13.98 5.51 16.22
N LEU A 110 12.87 6.13 15.82
CA LEU A 110 12.66 7.57 15.95
C LEU A 110 11.98 7.91 17.29
N ASP A 111 12.24 9.12 17.81
CA ASP A 111 11.51 9.63 18.97
C ASP A 111 10.03 9.84 18.62
N ARG A 112 9.15 9.17 19.36
CA ARG A 112 7.70 9.17 19.09
C ARG A 112 7.05 10.54 19.29
N LEU A 113 7.49 11.29 20.32
CA LEU A 113 6.97 12.63 20.54
C LEU A 113 7.36 13.55 19.39
N TYR A 114 8.59 13.44 18.92
CA TYR A 114 9.05 14.17 17.75
C TYR A 114 8.25 13.81 16.49
N CYS A 115 7.99 12.53 16.26
CA CYS A 115 7.15 12.09 15.12
C CYS A 115 5.74 12.70 15.21
N LEU A 116 5.09 12.68 16.36
CA LEU A 116 3.78 13.29 16.56
C LEU A 116 3.80 14.81 16.37
N GLU A 117 4.84 15.50 16.84
CA GLU A 117 5.01 16.94 16.63
C GLU A 117 5.14 17.27 15.13
N VAL A 118 5.95 16.51 14.38
CA VAL A 118 6.12 16.67 12.93
C VAL A 118 4.80 16.44 12.21
N VAL A 119 4.09 15.34 12.51
CA VAL A 119 2.80 15.05 11.89
C VAL A 119 1.77 16.15 12.18
N ASN A 120 1.66 16.59 13.43
CA ASN A 120 0.77 17.70 13.80
C ASN A 120 1.16 19.02 13.10
N ALA A 121 2.44 19.27 12.88
CA ALA A 121 2.90 20.44 12.13
C ALA A 121 2.52 20.33 10.64
N LEU A 122 2.65 19.14 10.04
CA LEU A 122 2.22 18.89 8.66
C LEU A 122 0.71 19.04 8.50
N ILE A 123 -0.10 18.49 9.41
CA ILE A 123 -1.56 18.66 9.40
C ILE A 123 -1.92 20.14 9.41
N ARG A 124 -1.33 20.94 10.29
CA ARG A 124 -1.57 22.41 10.34
C ARG A 124 -1.13 23.11 9.06
N MET A 125 -0.01 22.68 8.46
CA MET A 125 0.50 23.28 7.22
C MET A 125 -0.42 23.02 6.02
N TYR A 126 -1.14 21.91 6.03
CA TYR A 126 -2.04 21.48 4.96
C TYR A 126 -3.52 21.56 5.36
N GLU A 127 -3.86 22.31 6.41
CA GLU A 127 -5.23 22.43 6.94
C GLU A 127 -6.25 22.84 5.87
N ASP A 128 -5.86 23.73 4.96
CA ASP A 128 -6.70 24.17 3.83
C ASP A 128 -7.02 23.03 2.83
N VAL A 129 -6.20 22.00 2.78
CA VAL A 129 -6.36 20.86 1.87
C VAL A 129 -6.99 19.66 2.61
N LEU A 130 -6.71 19.54 3.90
CA LEU A 130 -7.12 18.43 4.76
C LEU A 130 -8.37 18.77 5.59
N THR A 131 -9.33 19.47 5.02
CA THR A 131 -10.55 19.97 5.70
C THR A 131 -11.41 18.90 6.38
N HIS A 132 -11.08 17.61 6.20
CA HIS A 132 -11.81 16.49 6.80
C HIS A 132 -11.08 15.88 8.01
N ILE A 133 -9.87 16.34 8.35
CA ILE A 133 -9.04 15.80 9.44
C ILE A 133 -9.08 16.69 10.70
N THR A 134 -9.88 17.74 10.69
CA THR A 134 -10.03 18.67 11.83
C THR A 134 -11.13 18.27 12.81
#